data_cb578c48f5b47df74bc8a2646445b88b
#
_entry.id   cb578c48f5b47df74bc8a2646445b88b
#
_cell.length_a   1.000
_cell.length_b   1.000
_cell.length_c   1.000
_cell.angle_alpha   90.00
_cell.angle_beta   90.00
_cell.angle_gamma   90.00
#
_symmetry.space_group_name_H-M   'P 1'
#
loop_
_entity.id
_entity.type
_entity.pdbx_description
1 polymer ?
#
loop_
_entity_poly.entity_id
_entity_poly.type
_entity_poly.pdbx_seq_one_letter_code
_entity_poly.pdbx_strand_id
1 'polypeptide(L)'
;GAGGLELACKLGRRMGAEQVTLVDQQLFHVWKPSLHEVAAGTLDIHQEGLSYEMLAHDNRFTFCLGAMTALDVGSKQLSVAPVLDEHGDELVPARQLPFDRLVIAVGSTANHFNVPGAAEHTMSLNQPADAERFRQRMLKLLTAAELRKSAGVEAAVRVVIIGGGATGVELAAELREASVVHSRYGFRRLDPHRDVQITLLEGADRILSPLPEKVSEAATALLKERQVTVETACKVARISARQVEDTTGRVFASDLVVWAAGIKAPDVLGGLGLPTGRS
;
A
#
# COMPACT_ATOMS: atom_id res chain seq x y z
N GLY A 1 -3.41 -13.21 -1.01
CA GLY A 1 -2.12 -12.67 -0.56
C GLY A 1 -1.06 -13.76 -0.37
N ALA A 2 0.19 -13.38 0.02
CA ALA A 2 1.35 -14.28 0.05
C ALA A 2 1.12 -15.58 0.84
N GLY A 3 0.53 -15.51 2.03
CA GLY A 3 0.27 -16.72 2.84
C GLY A 3 -0.71 -17.68 2.20
N GLY A 4 -1.78 -17.18 1.59
CA GLY A 4 -2.74 -18.01 0.86
C GLY A 4 -2.15 -18.64 -0.39
N LEU A 5 -1.34 -17.89 -1.13
CA LEU A 5 -0.64 -18.38 -2.32
C LEU A 5 0.37 -19.48 -1.98
N GLU A 6 1.21 -19.26 -0.98
CA GLU A 6 2.17 -20.27 -0.50
C GLU A 6 1.49 -21.56 -0.07
N LEU A 7 0.36 -21.44 0.65
CA LEU A 7 -0.43 -22.61 1.06
C LEU A 7 -1.05 -23.31 -0.15
N ALA A 8 -1.62 -22.57 -1.11
CA ALA A 8 -2.22 -23.15 -2.32
C ALA A 8 -1.18 -23.91 -3.16
N CYS A 9 0.03 -23.34 -3.33
CA CYS A 9 1.13 -24.01 -4.00
C CYS A 9 1.53 -25.32 -3.31
N LYS A 10 1.67 -25.31 -1.98
CA LYS A 10 2.03 -26.52 -1.21
C LYS A 10 0.96 -27.59 -1.26
N LEU A 11 -0.30 -27.21 -1.09
CA LEU A 11 -1.41 -28.17 -1.12
C LEU A 11 -1.69 -28.67 -2.53
N GLY A 12 -1.66 -27.81 -3.55
CA GLY A 12 -1.88 -28.17 -4.94
C GLY A 12 -0.91 -29.25 -5.43
N ARG A 13 0.39 -29.10 -5.12
CA ARG A 13 1.39 -30.14 -5.44
C ARG A 13 1.11 -31.49 -4.80
N ARG A 14 0.44 -31.53 -3.65
CA ARG A 14 0.14 -32.76 -2.91
C ARG A 14 -1.19 -33.37 -3.28
N MET A 15 -2.23 -32.52 -3.48
CA MET A 15 -3.63 -32.95 -3.57
C MET A 15 -4.17 -32.85 -5.00
N GLY A 16 -3.62 -31.98 -5.82
CA GLY A 16 -4.05 -31.72 -7.20
C GLY A 16 -5.05 -30.57 -7.32
N ALA A 17 -5.21 -30.09 -8.57
CA ALA A 17 -6.01 -28.91 -8.88
C ALA A 17 -7.51 -29.04 -8.55
N GLU A 18 -8.04 -30.25 -8.57
CA GLU A 18 -9.45 -30.50 -8.25
C GLU A 18 -9.78 -30.32 -6.76
N GLN A 19 -8.74 -30.38 -5.89
CA GLN A 19 -8.91 -30.34 -4.43
C GLN A 19 -8.53 -28.97 -3.83
N VAL A 20 -7.83 -28.14 -4.57
CA VAL A 20 -7.29 -26.86 -4.04
C VAL A 20 -7.67 -25.72 -4.97
N THR A 21 -8.44 -24.77 -4.45
CA THR A 21 -8.82 -23.55 -5.15
C THR A 21 -8.29 -22.33 -4.42
N LEU A 22 -7.57 -21.44 -5.13
CA LEU A 22 -7.19 -20.12 -4.67
C LEU A 22 -8.13 -19.08 -5.26
N VAL A 23 -8.77 -18.29 -4.42
CA VAL A 23 -9.61 -17.15 -4.82
C VAL A 23 -8.85 -15.87 -4.57
N ASP A 24 -8.69 -15.04 -5.59
CA ASP A 24 -8.12 -13.69 -5.47
C ASP A 24 -8.79 -12.74 -6.49
N GLN A 25 -8.92 -11.48 -6.13
CA GLN A 25 -9.50 -10.46 -7.01
C GLN A 25 -8.50 -9.87 -8.02
N GLN A 26 -7.22 -10.23 -7.90
CA GLN A 26 -6.14 -9.79 -8.78
C GLN A 26 -5.71 -10.93 -9.71
N LEU A 27 -5.23 -10.60 -10.89
CA LEU A 27 -4.63 -11.58 -11.82
C LEU A 27 -3.18 -11.91 -11.49
N PHE A 28 -2.52 -11.01 -10.79
CA PHE A 28 -1.10 -11.10 -10.45
C PHE A 28 -0.88 -10.92 -8.95
N HIS A 29 0.02 -11.70 -8.42
CA HIS A 29 0.52 -11.49 -7.07
C HIS A 29 1.70 -10.52 -7.09
N VAL A 30 1.59 -9.44 -6.34
CA VAL A 30 2.69 -8.55 -6.04
C VAL A 30 2.99 -8.66 -4.56
N TRP A 31 4.25 -8.80 -4.22
CA TRP A 31 4.64 -8.90 -2.82
C TRP A 31 4.41 -7.55 -2.12
N LYS A 32 3.46 -7.54 -1.20
CA LYS A 32 3.02 -6.29 -0.54
C LYS A 32 4.16 -5.46 0.07
N PRO A 33 5.21 -6.05 0.68
CA PRO A 33 6.36 -5.27 1.16
C PRO A 33 7.06 -4.43 0.09
N SER A 34 7.04 -4.79 -1.20
CA SER A 34 7.67 -4.01 -2.28
C SER A 34 6.77 -2.91 -2.89
N LEU A 35 5.57 -2.69 -2.36
CA LEU A 35 4.68 -1.64 -2.89
C LEU A 35 5.25 -0.22 -2.74
N HIS A 36 6.15 0.02 -1.80
CA HIS A 36 6.85 1.31 -1.69
C HIS A 36 7.79 1.55 -2.87
N GLU A 37 8.45 0.50 -3.42
CA GLU A 37 9.29 0.57 -4.62
C GLU A 37 8.43 0.86 -5.87
N VAL A 38 7.26 0.21 -5.98
CA VAL A 38 6.28 0.53 -7.05
C VAL A 38 5.82 1.97 -6.95
N ALA A 39 5.51 2.46 -5.75
CA ALA A 39 5.07 3.83 -5.51
C ALA A 39 6.17 4.85 -5.85
N ALA A 40 7.41 4.54 -5.52
CA ALA A 40 8.56 5.36 -5.89
C ALA A 40 8.92 5.29 -7.39
N GLY A 41 8.47 4.25 -8.10
CA GLY A 41 8.76 4.01 -9.51
C GLY A 41 10.08 3.31 -9.77
N THR A 42 10.66 2.68 -8.75
CA THR A 42 11.91 1.90 -8.83
C THR A 42 11.64 0.43 -9.19
N LEU A 43 10.38 -0.03 -9.02
CA LEU A 43 9.95 -1.37 -9.39
C LEU A 43 8.77 -1.31 -10.39
N ASP A 44 8.87 -2.09 -11.48
CA ASP A 44 7.79 -2.23 -12.46
C ASP A 44 6.89 -3.43 -12.11
N ILE A 45 5.66 -3.14 -11.73
CA ILE A 45 4.66 -4.13 -11.35
C ILE A 45 4.34 -5.14 -12.45
N HIS A 46 4.46 -4.75 -13.72
CA HIS A 46 4.15 -5.63 -14.86
C HIS A 46 5.28 -6.63 -15.14
N GLN A 47 6.49 -6.34 -14.68
CA GLN A 47 7.64 -7.25 -14.81
C GLN A 47 7.79 -8.18 -13.60
N GLU A 48 7.47 -7.68 -12.40
CA GLU A 48 7.69 -8.41 -11.14
C GLU A 48 6.43 -9.12 -10.61
N GLY A 49 5.27 -8.88 -11.22
CA GLY A 49 4.02 -9.53 -10.85
C GLY A 49 4.00 -11.02 -11.22
N LEU A 50 3.75 -11.89 -10.24
CA LEU A 50 3.62 -13.32 -10.47
C LEU A 50 2.20 -13.65 -10.94
N SER A 51 2.02 -14.18 -12.14
CA SER A 51 0.71 -14.61 -12.65
C SER A 51 0.13 -15.75 -11.80
N TYR A 52 -1.08 -15.54 -11.27
CA TYR A 52 -1.78 -16.60 -10.53
C TYR A 52 -2.11 -17.80 -11.40
N GLU A 53 -2.42 -17.61 -12.69
CA GLU A 53 -2.70 -18.71 -13.61
C GLU A 53 -1.48 -19.58 -13.88
N MET A 54 -0.32 -18.93 -14.13
CA MET A 54 0.95 -19.67 -14.31
C MET A 54 1.29 -20.45 -13.04
N LEU A 55 1.19 -19.81 -11.86
CA LEU A 55 1.45 -20.48 -10.59
C LEU A 55 0.46 -21.62 -10.32
N ALA A 56 -0.80 -21.46 -10.70
CA ALA A 56 -1.83 -22.51 -10.58
C ALA A 56 -1.48 -23.73 -11.43
N HIS A 57 -1.09 -23.51 -12.68
CA HIS A 57 -0.63 -24.57 -13.57
C HIS A 57 0.58 -25.31 -12.97
N ASP A 58 1.64 -24.58 -12.62
CA ASP A 58 2.91 -25.15 -12.17
C ASP A 58 2.80 -25.87 -10.81
N ASN A 59 1.87 -25.41 -9.96
CA ASN A 59 1.69 -25.93 -8.60
C ASN A 59 0.42 -26.76 -8.44
N ARG A 60 -0.32 -27.02 -9.52
CA ARG A 60 -1.49 -27.90 -9.55
C ARG A 60 -2.60 -27.50 -8.57
N PHE A 61 -2.98 -26.21 -8.56
CA PHE A 61 -4.19 -25.71 -7.90
C PHE A 61 -5.08 -25.01 -8.94
N THR A 62 -6.37 -24.83 -8.63
CA THR A 62 -7.30 -24.04 -9.46
C THR A 62 -7.26 -22.60 -9.01
N PHE A 63 -7.10 -21.66 -9.96
CA PHE A 63 -7.26 -20.22 -9.70
C PHE A 63 -8.69 -19.78 -10.03
N CYS A 64 -9.31 -19.05 -9.11
CA CYS A 64 -10.62 -18.45 -9.29
C CYS A 64 -10.50 -16.91 -9.12
N LEU A 65 -10.58 -16.18 -10.23
CA LEU A 65 -10.57 -14.72 -10.22
C LEU A 65 -11.90 -14.20 -9.65
N GLY A 66 -11.83 -13.33 -8.63
CA GLY A 66 -12.96 -12.63 -8.05
C GLY A 66 -12.77 -12.31 -6.57
N ALA A 67 -13.56 -11.38 -6.07
CA ALA A 67 -13.55 -10.99 -4.67
C ALA A 67 -14.53 -11.86 -3.86
N MET A 68 -14.10 -12.32 -2.70
CA MET A 68 -14.99 -12.93 -1.70
C MET A 68 -15.99 -11.89 -1.19
N THR A 69 -17.30 -12.19 -1.24
CA THR A 69 -18.35 -11.27 -0.80
C THR A 69 -19.12 -11.77 0.40
N ALA A 70 -19.35 -13.08 0.51
CA ALA A 70 -20.08 -13.69 1.62
C ALA A 70 -19.60 -15.12 1.89
N LEU A 71 -19.92 -15.60 3.08
CA LEU A 71 -19.62 -16.97 3.51
C LEU A 71 -20.86 -17.56 4.19
N ASP A 72 -21.31 -18.71 3.72
CA ASP A 72 -22.25 -19.55 4.44
C ASP A 72 -21.49 -20.74 5.06
N VAL A 73 -21.28 -20.65 6.38
CA VAL A 73 -20.55 -21.69 7.13
C VAL A 73 -21.37 -22.98 7.24
N GLY A 74 -22.71 -22.86 7.31
CA GLY A 74 -23.60 -24.00 7.48
C GLY A 74 -23.67 -24.88 6.24
N SER A 75 -23.85 -24.27 5.07
CA SER A 75 -23.86 -24.98 3.79
C SER A 75 -22.45 -25.11 3.17
N LYS A 76 -21.42 -24.54 3.80
CA LYS A 76 -20.03 -24.51 3.31
C LYS A 76 -19.94 -23.94 1.89
N GLN A 77 -20.49 -22.75 1.68
CA GLN A 77 -20.49 -22.05 0.40
C GLN A 77 -19.78 -20.72 0.53
N LEU A 78 -18.85 -20.44 -0.38
CA LEU A 78 -18.17 -19.16 -0.54
C LEU A 78 -18.77 -18.40 -1.73
N SER A 79 -19.28 -17.18 -1.50
CA SER A 79 -19.75 -16.32 -2.56
C SER A 79 -18.60 -15.49 -3.14
N VAL A 80 -18.47 -15.53 -4.46
CA VAL A 80 -17.47 -14.75 -5.22
C VAL A 80 -18.21 -13.76 -6.13
N ALA A 81 -17.81 -12.51 -6.07
CA ALA A 81 -18.35 -11.43 -6.89
C ALA A 81 -18.21 -11.73 -8.40
N PRO A 82 -19.06 -11.13 -9.24
CA PRO A 82 -18.83 -11.13 -10.67
C PRO A 82 -17.50 -10.42 -10.99
N VAL A 83 -16.90 -10.78 -12.12
CA VAL A 83 -15.77 -10.05 -12.69
C VAL A 83 -16.33 -9.11 -13.75
N LEU A 84 -16.03 -7.82 -13.60
CA LEU A 84 -16.46 -6.77 -14.51
C LEU A 84 -15.28 -6.27 -15.34
N ASP A 85 -15.56 -5.77 -16.53
CA ASP A 85 -14.58 -5.03 -17.33
C ASP A 85 -14.48 -3.56 -16.87
N GLU A 86 -13.69 -2.75 -17.60
CA GLU A 86 -13.49 -1.32 -17.36
C GLU A 86 -14.74 -0.46 -17.62
N HIS A 87 -15.74 -1.00 -18.31
CA HIS A 87 -17.02 -0.34 -18.58
C HIS A 87 -18.11 -0.73 -17.58
N GLY A 88 -17.84 -1.74 -16.75
CA GLY A 88 -18.77 -2.30 -15.78
C GLY A 88 -19.63 -3.44 -16.33
N ASP A 89 -19.33 -3.93 -17.53
CA ASP A 89 -19.99 -5.09 -18.12
C ASP A 89 -19.48 -6.40 -17.48
N GLU A 90 -20.41 -7.34 -17.26
CA GLU A 90 -20.10 -8.61 -16.62
C GLU A 90 -19.37 -9.56 -17.58
N LEU A 91 -18.08 -9.83 -17.28
CA LEU A 91 -17.26 -10.82 -17.98
C LEU A 91 -17.45 -12.23 -17.41
N VAL A 92 -17.60 -12.35 -16.11
CA VAL A 92 -17.82 -13.61 -15.42
C VAL A 92 -18.88 -13.39 -14.35
N PRO A 93 -19.96 -14.19 -14.32
CA PRO A 93 -21.03 -14.03 -13.35
C PRO A 93 -20.58 -14.31 -11.92
N ALA A 94 -21.37 -13.86 -10.96
CA ALA A 94 -21.19 -14.22 -9.55
C ALA A 94 -21.26 -15.74 -9.38
N ARG A 95 -20.44 -16.30 -8.48
CA ARG A 95 -20.29 -17.75 -8.29
C ARG A 95 -20.42 -18.15 -6.84
N GLN A 96 -20.89 -19.39 -6.63
CA GLN A 96 -20.86 -20.06 -5.34
C GLN A 96 -19.83 -21.19 -5.43
N LEU A 97 -18.87 -21.21 -4.53
CA LEU A 97 -17.84 -22.24 -4.45
C LEU A 97 -18.05 -23.11 -3.21
N PRO A 98 -18.31 -24.41 -3.35
CA PRO A 98 -18.37 -25.30 -2.21
C PRO A 98 -16.96 -25.53 -1.66
N PHE A 99 -16.86 -25.78 -0.34
CA PHE A 99 -15.60 -26.12 0.30
C PHE A 99 -15.79 -27.10 1.45
N ASP A 100 -14.83 -27.95 1.68
CA ASP A 100 -14.73 -28.76 2.90
C ASP A 100 -13.99 -27.98 3.99
N ARG A 101 -12.92 -27.29 3.60
CA ARG A 101 -12.08 -26.46 4.45
C ARG A 101 -11.78 -25.15 3.76
N LEU A 102 -11.94 -24.04 4.47
CA LEU A 102 -11.64 -22.69 3.99
C LEU A 102 -10.52 -22.07 4.82
N VAL A 103 -9.54 -21.48 4.14
CA VAL A 103 -8.50 -20.66 4.75
C VAL A 103 -8.68 -19.24 4.27
N ILE A 104 -8.91 -18.30 5.19
CA ILE A 104 -9.05 -16.87 4.89
C ILE A 104 -7.69 -16.21 5.04
N ALA A 105 -7.11 -15.76 3.94
CA ALA A 105 -5.77 -15.16 3.87
C ALA A 105 -5.79 -13.81 3.14
N VAL A 106 -6.81 -13.00 3.40
CA VAL A 106 -7.07 -11.70 2.72
C VAL A 106 -6.14 -10.58 3.16
N GLY A 107 -5.25 -10.83 4.13
CA GLY A 107 -4.27 -9.85 4.59
C GLY A 107 -4.89 -8.73 5.43
N SER A 108 -4.32 -7.54 5.33
CA SER A 108 -4.69 -6.35 6.11
C SER A 108 -4.90 -5.14 5.22
N THR A 109 -5.63 -4.16 5.73
CA THR A 109 -5.82 -2.84 5.13
C THR A 109 -5.36 -1.74 6.09
N ALA A 110 -5.26 -0.49 5.62
CA ALA A 110 -4.88 0.63 6.45
C ALA A 110 -5.93 0.88 7.56
N ASN A 111 -5.44 1.20 8.75
CA ASN A 111 -6.25 1.66 9.86
C ASN A 111 -6.03 3.16 10.05
N HIS A 112 -7.05 3.97 9.77
CA HIS A 112 -6.97 5.42 9.91
C HIS A 112 -7.22 5.91 11.35
N PHE A 113 -7.46 5.02 12.32
CA PHE A 113 -7.71 5.32 13.73
C PHE A 113 -8.77 6.43 13.95
N ASN A 114 -9.73 6.55 13.05
CA ASN A 114 -10.75 7.61 13.04
C ASN A 114 -10.18 9.04 13.02
N VAL A 115 -8.97 9.24 12.52
CA VAL A 115 -8.39 10.58 12.35
C VAL A 115 -9.20 11.31 11.27
N PRO A 116 -9.80 12.48 11.60
CA PRO A 116 -10.61 13.24 10.67
C PRO A 116 -9.83 13.60 9.40
N GLY A 117 -10.44 13.33 8.24
CA GLY A 117 -9.85 13.57 6.93
C GLY A 117 -8.79 12.56 6.47
N ALA A 118 -8.44 11.56 7.28
CA ALA A 118 -7.42 10.58 6.89
C ALA A 118 -7.87 9.73 5.71
N ALA A 119 -9.11 9.27 5.68
CA ALA A 119 -9.63 8.46 4.58
C ALA A 119 -9.75 9.27 3.27
N GLU A 120 -10.11 10.55 3.35
CA GLU A 120 -10.39 11.40 2.21
C GLU A 120 -9.13 12.05 1.61
N HIS A 121 -8.13 12.33 2.44
CA HIS A 121 -6.99 13.16 2.06
C HIS A 121 -5.65 12.43 2.07
N THR A 122 -5.64 11.11 2.37
CA THR A 122 -4.40 10.32 2.31
C THR A 122 -4.48 9.20 1.27
N MET A 123 -3.32 8.76 0.83
CA MET A 123 -3.15 7.55 0.05
C MET A 123 -2.50 6.48 0.93
N SER A 124 -3.00 5.25 0.84
CA SER A 124 -2.40 4.09 1.51
C SER A 124 -1.83 3.14 0.46
N LEU A 125 -0.79 2.40 0.81
CA LEU A 125 -0.18 1.40 -0.08
C LEU A 125 -0.66 -0.01 0.31
N ASN A 126 -1.92 -0.31 0.05
CA ASN A 126 -2.51 -1.62 0.38
C ASN A 126 -2.40 -2.63 -0.74
N GLN A 127 -2.49 -2.16 -1.98
CA GLN A 127 -2.53 -2.98 -3.19
C GLN A 127 -1.79 -2.28 -4.33
N PRO A 128 -1.44 -3.01 -5.40
CA PRO A 128 -0.68 -2.48 -6.54
C PRO A 128 -1.29 -1.23 -7.18
N ALA A 129 -2.60 -1.20 -7.35
CA ALA A 129 -3.30 -0.03 -7.91
C ALA A 129 -3.13 1.24 -7.05
N ASP A 130 -2.96 1.09 -5.73
CA ASP A 130 -2.71 2.22 -4.83
C ASP A 130 -1.31 2.79 -5.07
N ALA A 131 -0.30 1.92 -5.19
CA ALA A 131 1.07 2.30 -5.45
C ALA A 131 1.21 2.99 -6.81
N GLU A 132 0.56 2.48 -7.85
CA GLU A 132 0.56 3.10 -9.16
C GLU A 132 -0.16 4.46 -9.18
N ARG A 133 -1.31 4.59 -8.51
CA ARG A 133 -1.99 5.89 -8.34
C ARG A 133 -1.11 6.90 -7.62
N PHE A 134 -0.38 6.45 -6.58
CA PHE A 134 0.58 7.30 -5.88
C PHE A 134 1.70 7.74 -6.83
N ARG A 135 2.33 6.83 -7.56
CA ARG A 135 3.38 7.13 -8.53
C ARG A 135 2.92 8.16 -9.56
N GLN A 136 1.75 7.96 -10.17
CA GLN A 136 1.18 8.90 -11.13
C GLN A 136 0.91 10.29 -10.50
N ARG A 137 0.41 10.33 -9.28
CA ARG A 137 0.17 11.59 -8.56
C ARG A 137 1.48 12.33 -8.30
N MET A 138 2.51 11.62 -7.84
CA MET A 138 3.84 12.17 -7.58
C MET A 138 4.45 12.76 -8.86
N LEU A 139 4.42 12.03 -9.98
CA LEU A 139 4.93 12.50 -11.27
C LEU A 139 4.20 13.78 -11.74
N LYS A 140 2.86 13.84 -11.59
CA LYS A 140 2.08 15.04 -11.94
C LYS A 140 2.49 16.24 -11.08
N LEU A 141 2.75 16.06 -9.78
CA LEU A 141 3.20 17.12 -8.89
C LEU A 141 4.60 17.62 -9.27
N LEU A 142 5.53 16.71 -9.54
CA LEU A 142 6.88 17.07 -10.00
C LEU A 142 6.84 17.81 -11.33
N THR A 143 6.05 17.35 -12.30
CA THR A 143 5.87 18.03 -13.59
C THR A 143 5.29 19.43 -13.40
N ALA A 144 4.28 19.60 -12.57
CA ALA A 144 3.68 20.90 -12.30
C ALA A 144 4.69 21.87 -11.63
N ALA A 145 5.51 21.36 -10.70
CA ALA A 145 6.54 22.16 -10.04
C ALA A 145 7.65 22.55 -11.03
N GLU A 146 8.12 21.64 -11.89
CA GLU A 146 9.10 21.91 -12.94
C GLU A 146 8.63 23.02 -13.90
N LEU A 147 7.36 22.94 -14.37
CA LEU A 147 6.77 23.95 -15.26
C LEU A 147 6.69 25.32 -14.59
N ARG A 148 6.28 25.37 -13.32
CA ARG A 148 6.25 26.64 -12.55
C ARG A 148 7.64 27.25 -12.41
N LYS A 149 8.64 26.45 -12.06
CA LYS A 149 10.04 26.93 -11.96
C LYS A 149 10.59 27.36 -13.30
N SER A 150 10.24 26.69 -14.39
CA SER A 150 10.61 27.12 -15.74
C SER A 150 10.00 28.48 -16.12
N ALA A 151 8.85 28.84 -15.53
CA ALA A 151 8.23 30.14 -15.65
C ALA A 151 8.74 31.17 -14.61
N GLY A 152 9.79 30.88 -13.85
CA GLY A 152 10.35 31.76 -12.84
C GLY A 152 9.58 31.84 -11.53
N VAL A 153 8.63 30.90 -11.30
CA VAL A 153 7.82 30.82 -10.09
C VAL A 153 8.40 29.78 -9.14
N GLU A 154 8.69 30.14 -7.91
CA GLU A 154 9.15 29.18 -6.90
C GLU A 154 8.07 28.13 -6.64
N ALA A 155 8.49 26.87 -6.65
CA ALA A 155 7.61 25.72 -6.44
C ALA A 155 8.36 24.59 -5.72
N ALA A 156 7.65 23.93 -4.83
CA ALA A 156 8.12 22.73 -4.16
C ALA A 156 7.00 21.69 -4.12
N VAL A 157 7.36 20.42 -3.99
CA VAL A 157 6.46 19.29 -3.75
C VAL A 157 6.68 18.81 -2.31
N ARG A 158 5.63 18.88 -1.49
CA ARG A 158 5.67 18.49 -0.08
C ARG A 158 4.94 17.18 0.11
N VAL A 159 5.70 16.15 0.48
CA VAL A 159 5.17 14.83 0.79
C VAL A 159 5.24 14.61 2.30
N VAL A 160 4.10 14.29 2.91
CA VAL A 160 4.02 13.93 4.32
C VAL A 160 3.68 12.43 4.40
N ILE A 161 4.52 11.66 5.09
CA ILE A 161 4.33 10.25 5.36
C ILE A 161 3.96 10.10 6.84
N ILE A 162 2.83 9.48 7.14
CA ILE A 162 2.33 9.27 8.49
C ILE A 162 2.56 7.82 8.89
N GLY A 163 3.41 7.59 9.88
CA GLY A 163 3.81 6.29 10.40
C GLY A 163 5.28 5.97 10.14
N GLY A 164 6.08 5.91 11.20
CA GLY A 164 7.51 5.59 11.18
C GLY A 164 7.82 4.10 11.34
N GLY A 165 6.90 3.21 10.96
CA GLY A 165 7.17 1.77 10.78
C GLY A 165 8.00 1.48 9.53
N ALA A 166 8.28 0.19 9.25
CA ALA A 166 9.09 -0.23 8.10
C ALA A 166 8.60 0.40 6.78
N THR A 167 7.32 0.27 6.47
CA THR A 167 6.74 0.82 5.22
C THR A 167 6.96 2.32 5.04
N GLY A 168 6.77 3.11 6.11
CA GLY A 168 6.94 4.57 6.02
C GLY A 168 8.39 4.98 5.89
N VAL A 169 9.30 4.29 6.59
CA VAL A 169 10.75 4.52 6.53
C VAL A 169 11.31 4.15 5.16
N GLU A 170 10.95 2.98 4.64
CA GLU A 170 11.34 2.50 3.32
C GLU A 170 10.81 3.43 2.22
N LEU A 171 9.52 3.79 2.26
CA LEU A 171 8.94 4.74 1.32
C LEU A 171 9.64 6.10 1.34
N ALA A 172 9.96 6.63 2.53
CA ALA A 172 10.65 7.93 2.64
C ALA A 172 12.04 7.89 1.99
N ALA A 173 12.79 6.80 2.20
CA ALA A 173 14.09 6.60 1.60
C ALA A 173 14.00 6.45 0.06
N GLU A 174 13.09 5.59 -0.42
CA GLU A 174 12.87 5.35 -1.84
C GLU A 174 12.39 6.61 -2.59
N LEU A 175 11.47 7.36 -2.03
CA LEU A 175 11.01 8.61 -2.65
C LEU A 175 12.13 9.64 -2.78
N ARG A 176 13.03 9.70 -1.81
CA ARG A 176 14.21 10.57 -1.92
C ARG A 176 15.12 10.11 -3.05
N GLU A 177 15.43 8.83 -3.13
CA GLU A 177 16.24 8.24 -4.19
C GLU A 177 15.61 8.48 -5.57
N ALA A 178 14.34 8.14 -5.72
CA ALA A 178 13.57 8.35 -6.96
C ALA A 178 13.55 9.83 -7.37
N SER A 179 13.42 10.77 -6.43
CA SER A 179 13.43 12.21 -6.74
C SER A 179 14.77 12.66 -7.33
N VAL A 180 15.88 12.11 -6.83
CA VAL A 180 17.24 12.37 -7.38
C VAL A 180 17.38 11.80 -8.78
N VAL A 181 16.89 10.57 -9.00
CA VAL A 181 16.91 9.94 -10.33
C VAL A 181 16.07 10.73 -11.32
N HIS A 182 14.84 11.09 -10.97
CA HIS A 182 13.94 11.86 -11.83
C HIS A 182 14.51 13.22 -12.21
N SER A 183 15.22 13.90 -11.31
CA SER A 183 15.85 15.20 -11.61
C SER A 183 16.91 15.11 -12.70
N ARG A 184 17.61 13.96 -12.78
CA ARG A 184 18.64 13.73 -13.81
C ARG A 184 18.06 13.52 -15.21
N TYR A 185 16.86 12.92 -15.31
CA TYR A 185 16.29 12.52 -16.60
C TYR A 185 15.25 13.48 -17.17
N GLY A 186 14.57 14.27 -16.37
CA GLY A 186 13.44 15.07 -16.87
C GLY A 186 13.18 16.39 -16.16
N PHE A 187 13.54 16.54 -14.89
CA PHE A 187 13.21 17.70 -14.08
C PHE A 187 14.47 18.56 -13.81
N ARG A 188 14.88 19.34 -14.81
CA ARG A 188 16.16 20.09 -14.78
C ARG A 188 16.15 21.33 -13.90
N ARG A 189 14.97 21.88 -13.59
CA ARG A 189 14.79 23.08 -12.76
C ARG A 189 14.53 22.75 -11.30
N LEU A 190 14.06 21.51 -11.04
CA LEU A 190 13.86 21.04 -9.68
C LEU A 190 15.18 20.56 -9.06
N ASP A 191 15.51 21.13 -7.91
CA ASP A 191 16.52 20.58 -7.02
C ASP A 191 15.83 19.48 -6.15
N PRO A 192 16.19 18.20 -6.30
CA PRO A 192 15.52 17.12 -5.60
C PRO A 192 15.63 17.23 -4.07
N HIS A 193 16.65 17.91 -3.57
CA HIS A 193 16.89 18.08 -2.14
C HIS A 193 16.15 19.27 -1.53
N ARG A 194 16.02 20.35 -2.27
CA ARG A 194 15.36 21.57 -1.83
C ARG A 194 13.87 21.59 -2.17
N ASP A 195 13.54 21.18 -3.39
CA ASP A 195 12.21 21.37 -3.97
C ASP A 195 11.32 20.14 -3.80
N VAL A 196 11.87 18.97 -3.41
CA VAL A 196 11.10 17.80 -2.98
C VAL A 196 11.30 17.61 -1.47
N GLN A 197 10.34 18.07 -0.69
CA GLN A 197 10.37 18.04 0.77
C GLN A 197 9.61 16.81 1.26
N ILE A 198 10.30 15.91 1.94
CA ILE A 198 9.74 14.69 2.49
C ILE A 198 9.79 14.76 4.01
N THR A 199 8.63 14.63 4.66
CA THR A 199 8.49 14.65 6.12
C THR A 199 7.84 13.34 6.57
N LEU A 200 8.49 12.61 7.48
CA LEU A 200 7.99 11.42 8.13
C LEU A 200 7.52 11.77 9.54
N LEU A 201 6.23 11.57 9.82
CA LEU A 201 5.61 11.80 11.11
C LEU A 201 5.41 10.47 11.85
N GLU A 202 5.91 10.37 13.08
CA GLU A 202 5.72 9.20 13.93
C GLU A 202 5.16 9.60 15.31
N GLY A 203 4.09 8.91 15.73
CA GLY A 203 3.43 9.18 17.01
C GLY A 203 4.21 8.70 18.23
N ALA A 204 5.09 7.71 18.06
CA ALA A 204 6.00 7.24 19.11
C ALA A 204 7.23 8.17 19.24
N ASP A 205 8.03 7.93 20.26
CA ASP A 205 9.25 8.67 20.55
C ASP A 205 10.40 8.37 19.56
N ARG A 206 10.28 7.29 18.78
CA ARG A 206 11.26 6.89 17.77
C ARG A 206 10.62 6.13 16.61
N ILE A 207 11.20 6.20 15.43
CA ILE A 207 10.81 5.37 14.28
C ILE A 207 11.22 3.91 14.53
N LEU A 208 10.61 2.96 13.82
CA LEU A 208 10.88 1.53 13.93
C LEU A 208 10.84 1.03 15.39
N SER A 209 9.92 1.57 16.19
CA SER A 209 9.84 1.32 17.64
C SER A 209 9.81 -0.16 18.07
N PRO A 210 9.30 -1.14 17.27
CA PRO A 210 9.39 -2.56 17.60
C PRO A 210 10.81 -3.15 17.47
N LEU A 211 11.73 -2.47 16.77
CA LEU A 211 13.11 -2.92 16.57
C LEU A 211 14.05 -2.40 17.67
N PRO A 212 15.26 -2.97 17.80
CA PRO A 212 16.26 -2.47 18.72
C PRO A 212 16.57 -0.98 18.50
N GLU A 213 16.83 -0.22 19.57
CA GLU A 213 17.06 1.22 19.54
C GLU A 213 18.17 1.63 18.56
N LYS A 214 19.27 0.88 18.51
CA LYS A 214 20.37 1.09 17.56
C LYS A 214 19.91 1.08 16.09
N VAL A 215 18.89 0.28 15.75
CA VAL A 215 18.34 0.25 14.38
C VAL A 215 17.55 1.53 14.11
N SER A 216 16.77 1.98 15.09
CA SER A 216 16.02 3.25 15.02
C SER A 216 16.96 4.45 14.86
N GLU A 217 18.03 4.51 15.65
CA GLU A 217 19.05 5.57 15.57
C GLU A 217 19.73 5.57 14.18
N ALA A 218 20.18 4.42 13.71
CA ALA A 218 20.83 4.28 12.41
C ALA A 218 19.89 4.68 11.26
N ALA A 219 18.63 4.22 11.29
CA ALA A 219 17.63 4.59 10.28
C ALA A 219 17.33 6.09 10.29
N THR A 220 17.20 6.69 11.48
CA THR A 220 16.99 8.14 11.64
C THR A 220 18.16 8.93 11.06
N ALA A 221 19.40 8.52 11.35
CA ALA A 221 20.60 9.15 10.83
C ALA A 221 20.66 9.08 9.29
N LEU A 222 20.37 7.90 8.71
CA LEU A 222 20.32 7.72 7.26
C LEU A 222 19.25 8.55 6.57
N LEU A 223 18.04 8.63 7.16
CA LEU A 223 16.97 9.48 6.60
C LEU A 223 17.36 10.96 6.66
N LYS A 224 17.98 11.41 7.76
CA LYS A 224 18.46 12.78 7.91
C LYS A 224 19.58 13.12 6.91
N GLU A 225 20.53 12.20 6.69
CA GLU A 225 21.57 12.33 5.65
C GLU A 225 20.95 12.50 4.25
N ARG A 226 19.87 11.77 3.99
CA ARG A 226 19.05 11.89 2.76
C ARG A 226 18.12 13.11 2.75
N GLN A 227 18.22 14.01 3.73
CA GLN A 227 17.39 15.22 3.84
C GLN A 227 15.88 14.89 3.89
N VAL A 228 15.53 13.80 4.56
CA VAL A 228 14.17 13.49 5.00
C VAL A 228 14.00 14.05 6.42
N THR A 229 12.98 14.89 6.62
CA THR A 229 12.62 15.36 7.96
C THR A 229 11.89 14.27 8.72
N VAL A 230 12.37 13.92 9.91
CA VAL A 230 11.75 12.93 10.79
C VAL A 230 11.25 13.64 12.05
N GLU A 231 9.94 13.61 12.27
CA GLU A 231 9.25 14.18 13.42
C GLU A 231 8.68 13.04 14.28
N THR A 232 9.27 12.79 15.42
CA THR A 232 8.80 11.81 16.41
C THR A 232 7.95 12.46 17.49
N ALA A 233 7.26 11.68 18.32
CA ALA A 233 6.27 12.16 19.28
C ALA A 233 5.22 13.10 18.61
N CYS A 234 4.97 12.89 17.33
CA CYS A 234 4.08 13.69 16.49
C CYS A 234 2.81 12.89 16.18
N LYS A 235 1.82 12.99 17.04
CA LYS A 235 0.53 12.32 16.84
C LYS A 235 -0.38 13.18 15.98
N VAL A 236 -0.77 12.68 14.82
CA VAL A 236 -1.67 13.37 13.89
C VAL A 236 -3.07 13.47 14.50
N ALA A 237 -3.64 14.67 14.45
CA ALA A 237 -4.98 14.99 14.95
C ALA A 237 -6.00 15.15 13.84
N ARG A 238 -5.61 15.75 12.70
CA ARG A 238 -6.48 16.02 11.56
C ARG A 238 -5.70 16.16 10.27
N ILE A 239 -6.33 15.80 9.16
CA ILE A 239 -5.78 15.94 7.82
C ILE A 239 -6.77 16.68 6.94
N SER A 240 -6.28 17.58 6.11
CA SER A 240 -7.05 18.28 5.08
C SER A 240 -6.32 18.22 3.74
N ALA A 241 -6.92 18.77 2.70
CA ALA A 241 -6.42 18.67 1.33
C ALA A 241 -4.97 19.18 1.14
N ARG A 242 -4.47 20.05 2.03
CA ARG A 242 -3.15 20.68 1.88
C ARG A 242 -2.32 20.75 3.15
N GLN A 243 -2.76 20.10 4.22
CA GLN A 243 -2.02 20.13 5.47
C GLN A 243 -2.40 18.96 6.40
N VAL A 244 -1.44 18.59 7.23
CA VAL A 244 -1.58 17.68 8.36
C VAL A 244 -1.38 18.48 9.63
N GLU A 245 -2.25 18.30 10.63
CA GLU A 245 -2.18 18.94 11.94
C GLU A 245 -1.97 17.88 13.01
N ASP A 246 -1.04 18.11 13.92
CA ASP A 246 -0.80 17.22 15.06
C ASP A 246 -1.62 17.63 16.30
N THR A 247 -1.58 16.80 17.33
CA THR A 247 -2.31 17.04 18.60
C THR A 247 -1.81 18.24 19.39
N THR A 248 -0.67 18.80 19.04
CA THR A 248 -0.09 20.02 19.66
C THR A 248 -0.42 21.28 18.90
N GLY A 249 -1.11 21.17 17.75
CA GLY A 249 -1.47 22.30 16.89
C GLY A 249 -0.38 22.67 15.86
N ARG A 250 0.70 21.88 15.72
CA ARG A 250 1.67 22.09 14.65
C ARG A 250 1.05 21.69 13.31
N VAL A 251 1.32 22.49 12.29
CA VAL A 251 0.79 22.30 10.94
C VAL A 251 1.92 22.00 9.97
N PHE A 252 1.75 20.91 9.21
CA PHE A 252 2.65 20.48 8.15
C PHE A 252 1.95 20.66 6.81
N ALA A 253 2.43 21.62 6.00
CA ALA A 253 1.91 21.82 4.65
C ALA A 253 2.20 20.60 3.78
N SER A 254 1.24 20.16 2.98
CA SER A 254 1.37 18.94 2.15
C SER A 254 0.67 19.10 0.80
N ASP A 255 1.29 18.59 -0.25
CA ASP A 255 0.72 18.41 -1.59
C ASP A 255 0.30 16.94 -1.80
N LEU A 256 0.87 16.04 -1.00
CA LEU A 256 0.60 14.61 -1.00
C LEU A 256 0.81 14.04 0.41
N VAL A 257 -0.16 13.26 0.92
CA VAL A 257 -0.09 12.61 2.22
C VAL A 257 -0.22 11.11 2.05
N VAL A 258 0.71 10.35 2.64
CA VAL A 258 0.68 8.88 2.68
C VAL A 258 0.37 8.41 4.09
N TRP A 259 -0.59 7.51 4.21
CA TRP A 259 -0.90 6.83 5.45
C TRP A 259 -0.20 5.48 5.52
N ALA A 260 0.83 5.38 6.32
CA ALA A 260 1.59 4.17 6.61
C ALA A 260 1.49 3.75 8.10
N ALA A 261 0.58 4.38 8.86
CA ALA A 261 0.41 4.17 10.30
C ALA A 261 -0.69 3.14 10.57
N GLY A 262 -0.27 1.93 10.95
CA GLY A 262 -1.19 0.91 11.43
C GLY A 262 -2.00 0.19 10.35
N ILE A 263 -2.36 -1.02 10.68
CA ILE A 263 -3.16 -1.91 9.84
C ILE A 263 -4.33 -2.47 10.64
N LYS A 264 -5.39 -2.87 9.94
CA LYS A 264 -6.53 -3.60 10.51
C LYS A 264 -6.93 -4.76 9.59
N ALA A 265 -7.69 -5.71 10.12
CA ALA A 265 -8.37 -6.70 9.31
C ALA A 265 -9.33 -6.02 8.33
N PRO A 266 -9.47 -6.49 7.08
CA PRO A 266 -10.45 -5.96 6.14
C PRO A 266 -11.87 -6.05 6.67
N ASP A 267 -12.68 -5.02 6.41
CA ASP A 267 -14.04 -4.90 6.98
C ASP A 267 -14.98 -6.04 6.53
N VAL A 268 -14.73 -6.65 5.37
CA VAL A 268 -15.46 -7.81 4.87
C VAL A 268 -15.47 -8.97 5.87
N LEU A 269 -14.42 -9.14 6.66
CA LEU A 269 -14.33 -10.21 7.66
C LEU A 269 -15.39 -10.08 8.75
N GLY A 270 -15.79 -8.86 9.11
CA GLY A 270 -16.86 -8.61 10.07
C GLY A 270 -18.25 -9.06 9.59
N GLY A 271 -18.45 -9.13 8.27
CA GLY A 271 -19.71 -9.54 7.63
C GLY A 271 -19.84 -11.06 7.38
N LEU A 272 -18.79 -11.87 7.67
CA LEU A 272 -18.78 -13.29 7.33
C LEU A 272 -19.49 -14.19 8.37
N GLY A 273 -20.03 -13.66 9.45
CA GLY A 273 -20.68 -14.45 10.51
C GLY A 273 -19.72 -15.34 11.33
N LEU A 274 -18.41 -15.10 11.23
CA LEU A 274 -17.40 -15.81 12.01
C LEU A 274 -17.11 -15.05 13.31
N PRO A 275 -16.74 -15.76 14.41
CA PRO A 275 -16.28 -15.11 15.63
C PRO A 275 -15.05 -14.24 15.33
N THR A 276 -15.11 -12.96 15.66
CA THR A 276 -14.00 -12.03 15.50
C THR A 276 -13.50 -11.60 16.89
N GLY A 277 -12.18 -11.66 17.11
CA GLY A 277 -11.53 -11.13 18.31
C GLY A 277 -11.00 -9.73 18.07
N ARG A 278 -10.86 -8.92 19.15
CA ARG A 278 -10.03 -7.73 19.11
C ARG A 278 -8.58 -8.16 19.25
N SER A 279 -7.74 -7.87 18.27
CA SER A 279 -6.30 -8.03 18.35
C SER A 279 -5.68 -6.86 19.11
#